data_2e7a313457f05748481e13e7a306b0d7
#
_entry.id   2e7a313457f05748481e13e7a306b0d7
#
_cell.length_a   1.000
_cell.length_b   1.000
_cell.length_c   1.000
_cell.angle_alpha   90.00
_cell.angle_beta   90.00
_cell.angle_gamma   90.00
#
_symmetry.space_group_name_H-M   'P 1'
#
loop_
_entity.id
_entity.type
_entity.pdbx_description
1 polymer ?
#
loop_
_entity_poly.entity_id
_entity_poly.type
_entity_poly.pdbx_seq_one_letter_code
_entity_poly.pdbx_strand_id
1 'polypeptide(L)'
;MKKKTLGIIIVSVLGAAAIFCSAMFTHQYLDAKNSKATFDDLTNLIAEIDEPQKDTEAEEADLSAEELAAAEAALAREKYAALFAQNNDFIGWIKIEGTNVNYPVMQTPNKPDFYLKRSFDKSYSDYGVPYIDEACMTGISNNLVIYGHHMNNGSMFADLCKYTNADFYKEHPTIAFDTLSSLGEYEVVAAFKFNTNREAFKYNEYTLMDEVQFAEFMENVRARQLYDTGITAEYGDQLLTLSTCEYTYPNGRFVVVAKKV
;
A
#
# COMPACT_ATOMS: atom_id res chain seq x y z
N MET A 1 22.61 25.88 -50.56
CA MET A 1 21.66 24.76 -50.35
C MET A 1 21.80 24.07 -48.99
N LYS A 2 22.99 23.68 -48.54
CA LYS A 2 23.19 22.91 -47.28
C LYS A 2 22.65 23.56 -45.98
N LYS A 3 22.72 24.89 -45.79
CA LYS A 3 22.24 25.58 -44.57
C LYS A 3 20.69 25.61 -44.46
N LYS A 4 19.97 25.76 -45.57
CA LYS A 4 18.49 25.73 -45.58
C LYS A 4 17.95 24.33 -45.29
N THR A 5 18.55 23.30 -45.81
CA THR A 5 18.18 21.89 -45.54
C THR A 5 18.41 21.51 -44.09
N LEU A 6 19.54 21.95 -43.49
CA LEU A 6 19.84 21.71 -42.08
C LEU A 6 18.79 22.41 -41.16
N GLY A 7 18.41 23.65 -41.51
CA GLY A 7 17.35 24.38 -40.76
C GLY A 7 16.00 23.66 -40.79
N ILE A 8 15.59 23.14 -41.96
CA ILE A 8 14.33 22.37 -42.07
C ILE A 8 14.39 21.10 -41.23
N ILE A 9 15.52 20.36 -41.28
CA ILE A 9 15.67 19.13 -40.45
C ILE A 9 15.57 19.44 -38.97
N ILE A 10 16.23 20.51 -38.49
CA ILE A 10 16.17 20.91 -37.06
C ILE A 10 14.75 21.24 -36.67
N VAL A 11 14.02 22.05 -37.45
CA VAL A 11 12.63 22.42 -37.15
C VAL A 11 11.72 21.18 -37.17
N SER A 12 11.92 20.23 -38.09
CA SER A 12 11.12 19.00 -38.14
C SER A 12 11.38 18.11 -36.89
N VAL A 13 12.65 17.98 -36.48
CA VAL A 13 13.01 17.20 -35.26
C VAL A 13 12.43 17.85 -34.02
N LEU A 14 12.52 19.18 -33.86
CA LEU A 14 11.95 19.89 -32.74
C LEU A 14 10.41 19.80 -32.71
N GLY A 15 9.77 19.88 -33.89
CA GLY A 15 8.32 19.69 -34.01
C GLY A 15 7.89 18.26 -33.61
N ALA A 16 8.60 17.24 -34.08
CA ALA A 16 8.34 15.87 -33.68
C ALA A 16 8.56 15.63 -32.16
N ALA A 17 9.62 16.20 -31.60
CA ALA A 17 9.89 16.14 -30.16
C ALA A 17 8.79 16.82 -29.34
N ALA A 18 8.31 17.99 -29.78
CA ALA A 18 7.21 18.71 -29.11
C ALA A 18 5.89 17.90 -29.13
N ILE A 19 5.56 17.29 -30.28
CA ILE A 19 4.37 16.42 -30.38
C ILE A 19 4.51 15.20 -29.46
N PHE A 20 5.67 14.56 -29.44
CA PHE A 20 5.94 13.42 -28.56
C PHE A 20 5.83 13.79 -27.08
N CYS A 21 6.45 14.90 -26.65
CA CYS A 21 6.34 15.38 -25.28
C CYS A 21 4.89 15.73 -24.90
N SER A 22 4.13 16.36 -25.80
CA SER A 22 2.73 16.67 -25.58
C SER A 22 1.87 15.40 -25.44
N ALA A 23 2.12 14.39 -26.26
CA ALA A 23 1.41 13.11 -26.17
C ALA A 23 1.74 12.39 -24.87
N MET A 24 3.00 12.36 -24.46
CA MET A 24 3.42 11.77 -23.17
C MET A 24 2.77 12.51 -21.99
N PHE A 25 2.79 13.84 -22.00
CA PHE A 25 2.18 14.64 -20.93
C PHE A 25 0.68 14.40 -20.85
N THR A 26 -0.01 14.36 -21.99
CA THR A 26 -1.45 14.08 -22.06
C THR A 26 -1.73 12.66 -21.51
N HIS A 27 -0.94 11.67 -21.87
CA HIS A 27 -1.08 10.31 -21.36
C HIS A 27 -0.95 10.27 -19.82
N GLN A 28 0.11 10.87 -19.27
CA GLN A 28 0.33 10.93 -17.82
C GLN A 28 -0.80 11.67 -17.10
N TYR A 29 -1.30 12.77 -17.66
CA TYR A 29 -2.42 13.53 -17.09
C TYR A 29 -3.70 12.72 -17.08
N LEU A 30 -4.01 12.01 -18.17
CA LEU A 30 -5.21 11.17 -18.26
C LEU A 30 -5.12 9.97 -17.32
N ASP A 31 -3.95 9.32 -17.24
CA ASP A 31 -3.73 8.20 -16.31
C ASP A 31 -3.90 8.65 -14.85
N ALA A 32 -3.31 9.79 -14.46
CA ALA A 32 -3.51 10.38 -13.13
C ALA A 32 -4.99 10.64 -12.82
N LYS A 33 -5.71 11.23 -13.77
CA LYS A 33 -7.14 11.55 -13.62
C LYS A 33 -7.98 10.28 -13.50
N ASN A 34 -7.72 9.30 -14.35
CA ASN A 34 -8.46 8.03 -14.35
C ASN A 34 -8.19 7.23 -13.07
N SER A 35 -6.91 7.15 -12.65
CA SER A 35 -6.52 6.50 -11.40
C SER A 35 -7.23 7.12 -10.20
N LYS A 36 -7.23 8.47 -10.11
CA LYS A 36 -7.95 9.15 -9.04
C LYS A 36 -9.45 8.86 -9.07
N ALA A 37 -10.09 8.96 -10.23
CA ALA A 37 -11.53 8.70 -10.37
C ALA A 37 -11.86 7.25 -9.95
N THR A 38 -11.07 6.27 -10.38
CA THR A 38 -11.25 4.87 -9.99
C THR A 38 -11.20 4.71 -8.47
N PHE A 39 -10.19 5.28 -7.79
CA PHE A 39 -10.08 5.13 -6.34
C PHE A 39 -11.15 5.92 -5.58
N ASP A 40 -11.56 7.11 -6.07
CA ASP A 40 -12.68 7.86 -5.49
C ASP A 40 -14.01 7.05 -5.60
N ASP A 41 -14.27 6.41 -6.75
CA ASP A 41 -15.45 5.57 -6.95
C ASP A 41 -15.45 4.35 -6.02
N LEU A 42 -14.31 3.68 -5.89
CA LEU A 42 -14.17 2.53 -4.98
C LEU A 42 -14.33 2.94 -3.51
N THR A 43 -13.79 4.10 -3.11
CA THR A 43 -13.94 4.67 -1.77
C THR A 43 -15.40 4.98 -1.46
N ASN A 44 -16.11 5.61 -2.41
CA ASN A 44 -17.54 5.92 -2.25
C ASN A 44 -18.37 4.65 -2.09
N LEU A 45 -18.05 3.59 -2.83
CA LEU A 45 -18.75 2.32 -2.73
C LEU A 45 -18.64 1.70 -1.32
N ILE A 46 -17.49 1.87 -0.65
CA ILE A 46 -17.29 1.41 0.74
C ILE A 46 -18.02 2.34 1.71
N ALA A 47 -17.96 3.66 1.52
CA ALA A 47 -18.59 4.63 2.40
C ALA A 47 -20.12 4.48 2.46
N GLU A 48 -20.76 4.08 1.35
CA GLU A 48 -22.20 3.78 1.33
C GLU A 48 -22.57 2.58 2.22
N ILE A 49 -21.62 1.67 2.48
CA ILE A 49 -21.82 0.49 3.33
C ILE A 49 -21.50 0.82 4.81
N ASP A 50 -20.54 1.70 5.07
CA ASP A 50 -20.14 2.15 6.41
C ASP A 50 -21.15 3.12 7.05
N GLU A 51 -22.18 3.60 6.32
CA GLU A 51 -23.28 4.34 6.96
C GLU A 51 -24.02 3.42 7.95
N PRO A 52 -24.08 3.77 9.26
CA PRO A 52 -24.68 2.91 10.24
C PRO A 52 -26.14 2.66 9.86
N GLN A 53 -26.49 1.43 9.52
CA GLN A 53 -27.87 0.99 9.56
C GLN A 53 -28.32 1.17 11.02
N LYS A 54 -29.05 2.23 11.26
CA LYS A 54 -29.69 2.54 12.54
C LYS A 54 -30.65 1.41 12.82
N ASP A 55 -30.30 0.57 13.76
CA ASP A 55 -31.09 -0.42 14.46
C ASP A 55 -30.41 -1.81 14.53
N THR A 56 -29.33 -1.87 15.30
CA THR A 56 -29.04 -3.09 16.07
C THR A 56 -28.30 -2.64 17.33
N GLU A 57 -29.03 -2.36 18.41
CA GLU A 57 -28.48 -2.54 19.75
C GLU A 57 -28.12 -4.03 19.85
N ALA A 58 -26.86 -4.36 19.55
CA ALA A 58 -26.32 -5.67 19.83
C ALA A 58 -26.32 -5.79 21.37
N GLU A 59 -27.17 -6.67 21.91
CA GLU A 59 -26.99 -7.21 23.26
C GLU A 59 -25.52 -7.67 23.31
N GLU A 60 -24.77 -7.17 24.31
CA GLU A 60 -23.43 -7.68 24.66
C GLU A 60 -23.62 -9.14 25.12
N ALA A 61 -23.73 -10.05 24.17
CA ALA A 61 -23.67 -11.48 24.40
C ALA A 61 -22.23 -11.81 24.78
N ASP A 62 -22.08 -12.66 25.79
CA ASP A 62 -20.79 -13.23 26.23
C ASP A 62 -20.29 -14.20 25.12
N LEU A 63 -19.83 -13.63 23.98
CA LEU A 63 -19.36 -14.37 22.83
C LEU A 63 -17.94 -14.87 23.08
N SER A 64 -17.66 -16.11 22.69
CA SER A 64 -16.29 -16.63 22.68
C SER A 64 -15.42 -15.88 21.67
N ALA A 65 -14.10 -15.93 21.84
CA ALA A 65 -13.15 -15.31 20.90
C ALA A 65 -13.32 -15.83 19.46
N GLU A 66 -13.71 -17.11 19.29
CA GLU A 66 -13.98 -17.70 17.99
C GLU A 66 -15.24 -17.14 17.34
N GLU A 67 -16.32 -16.93 18.12
CA GLU A 67 -17.58 -16.33 17.64
C GLU A 67 -17.37 -14.85 17.28
N LEU A 68 -16.57 -14.11 18.05
CA LEU A 68 -16.20 -12.72 17.74
C LEU A 68 -15.39 -12.64 16.43
N ALA A 69 -14.39 -13.50 16.24
CA ALA A 69 -13.61 -13.57 15.02
C ALA A 69 -14.45 -13.96 13.79
N ALA A 70 -15.43 -14.87 13.97
CA ALA A 70 -16.34 -15.24 12.92
C ALA A 70 -17.29 -14.10 12.51
N ALA A 71 -17.81 -13.34 13.51
CA ALA A 71 -18.66 -12.17 13.29
C ALA A 71 -17.87 -11.06 12.57
N GLU A 72 -16.64 -10.77 13.00
CA GLU A 72 -15.74 -9.81 12.34
C GLU A 72 -15.47 -10.21 10.88
N ALA A 73 -15.18 -11.49 10.62
CA ALA A 73 -14.96 -11.99 9.28
C ALA A 73 -16.23 -11.89 8.40
N ALA A 74 -17.42 -12.09 8.96
CA ALA A 74 -18.67 -11.91 8.23
C ALA A 74 -18.89 -10.43 7.85
N LEU A 75 -18.66 -9.51 8.79
CA LEU A 75 -18.77 -8.08 8.58
C LEU A 75 -17.77 -7.60 7.51
N ALA A 76 -16.51 -8.04 7.58
CA ALA A 76 -15.49 -7.71 6.59
C ALA A 76 -15.88 -8.20 5.18
N ARG A 77 -16.41 -9.41 5.07
CA ARG A 77 -16.88 -9.95 3.78
C ARG A 77 -18.07 -9.17 3.22
N GLU A 78 -19.02 -8.78 4.04
CA GLU A 78 -20.16 -7.98 3.62
C GLU A 78 -19.71 -6.60 3.14
N LYS A 79 -18.86 -5.92 3.92
CA LYS A 79 -18.28 -4.62 3.61
C LYS A 79 -17.57 -4.60 2.24
N TYR A 80 -16.82 -5.66 1.92
CA TYR A 80 -15.99 -5.71 0.72
C TYR A 80 -16.54 -6.60 -0.41
N ALA A 81 -17.74 -7.16 -0.27
CA ALA A 81 -18.34 -8.07 -1.23
C ALA A 81 -18.44 -7.49 -2.65
N ALA A 82 -18.84 -6.22 -2.75
CA ALA A 82 -18.99 -5.53 -4.04
C ALA A 82 -17.65 -5.32 -4.76
N LEU A 83 -16.57 -5.05 -4.01
CA LEU A 83 -15.21 -4.92 -4.57
C LEU A 83 -14.67 -6.27 -5.01
N PHE A 84 -14.83 -7.29 -4.18
CA PHE A 84 -14.40 -8.65 -4.51
C PHE A 84 -15.14 -9.20 -5.74
N ALA A 85 -16.43 -8.88 -5.89
CA ALA A 85 -17.21 -9.27 -7.07
C ALA A 85 -16.73 -8.60 -8.35
N GLN A 86 -16.21 -7.37 -8.27
CA GLN A 86 -15.63 -6.66 -9.43
C GLN A 86 -14.23 -7.18 -9.79
N ASN A 87 -13.43 -7.56 -8.79
CA ASN A 87 -12.10 -8.10 -9.00
C ASN A 87 -11.73 -9.08 -7.88
N ASN A 88 -11.65 -10.36 -8.20
CA ASN A 88 -11.34 -11.44 -7.26
C ASN A 88 -9.86 -11.51 -6.80
N ASP A 89 -8.98 -10.65 -7.33
CA ASP A 89 -7.62 -10.45 -6.82
C ASP A 89 -7.60 -9.46 -5.64
N PHE A 90 -8.74 -8.80 -5.35
CA PHE A 90 -8.90 -7.93 -4.18
C PHE A 90 -8.84 -8.76 -2.89
N ILE A 91 -8.02 -8.30 -1.93
CA ILE A 91 -7.84 -9.01 -0.66
C ILE A 91 -8.09 -8.14 0.57
N GLY A 92 -8.17 -6.82 0.40
CA GLY A 92 -8.35 -5.92 1.53
C GLY A 92 -8.26 -4.46 1.16
N TRP A 93 -8.36 -3.60 2.19
CA TRP A 93 -8.33 -2.15 2.06
C TRP A 93 -7.38 -1.53 3.08
N ILE A 94 -6.51 -0.63 2.63
CA ILE A 94 -5.57 0.08 3.50
C ILE A 94 -5.91 1.56 3.58
N LYS A 95 -5.91 2.11 4.81
CA LYS A 95 -6.13 3.54 5.07
C LYS A 95 -5.19 4.05 6.15
N ILE A 96 -4.63 5.23 5.94
CA ILE A 96 -3.96 6.03 6.98
C ILE A 96 -4.71 7.34 7.09
N GLU A 97 -5.40 7.55 8.20
CA GLU A 97 -6.26 8.72 8.39
C GLU A 97 -5.46 10.03 8.26
N GLY A 98 -6.06 11.04 7.61
CA GLY A 98 -5.40 12.34 7.37
C GLY A 98 -4.32 12.34 6.29
N THR A 99 -4.16 11.24 5.54
CA THR A 99 -3.19 11.12 4.43
C THR A 99 -3.89 10.74 3.12
N ASN A 100 -3.10 10.66 2.03
CA ASN A 100 -3.59 10.15 0.75
C ASN A 100 -3.66 8.62 0.67
N VAL A 101 -3.19 7.89 1.69
CA VAL A 101 -3.24 6.42 1.69
C VAL A 101 -4.66 5.97 2.04
N ASN A 102 -5.42 5.60 1.01
CA ASN A 102 -6.79 5.09 1.10
C ASN A 102 -7.09 4.29 -0.18
N TYR A 103 -6.69 3.00 -0.20
CA TYR A 103 -6.62 2.20 -1.41
C TYR A 103 -7.03 0.75 -1.19
N PRO A 104 -7.62 0.09 -2.23
CA PRO A 104 -7.70 -1.36 -2.26
C PRO A 104 -6.31 -1.98 -2.26
N VAL A 105 -6.21 -3.18 -1.72
CA VAL A 105 -4.99 -4.00 -1.76
C VAL A 105 -5.27 -5.28 -2.51
N MET A 106 -4.38 -5.61 -3.44
CA MET A 106 -4.52 -6.72 -4.36
C MET A 106 -3.51 -7.82 -4.06
N GLN A 107 -3.79 -9.05 -4.50
CA GLN A 107 -2.81 -10.12 -4.48
C GLN A 107 -2.94 -11.05 -5.69
N THR A 108 -1.81 -11.38 -6.31
CA THR A 108 -1.70 -12.34 -7.41
C THR A 108 -0.51 -13.26 -7.17
N PRO A 109 -0.62 -14.31 -6.32
CA PRO A 109 0.53 -15.13 -5.89
C PRO A 109 1.31 -15.76 -7.06
N ASN A 110 0.61 -16.09 -8.15
CA ASN A 110 1.23 -16.73 -9.33
C ASN A 110 1.73 -15.72 -10.39
N LYS A 111 1.60 -14.42 -10.15
CA LYS A 111 2.03 -13.34 -11.04
C LYS A 111 2.58 -12.19 -10.21
N PRO A 112 3.81 -12.30 -9.69
CA PRO A 112 4.47 -11.24 -8.95
C PRO A 112 4.41 -9.91 -9.70
N ASP A 113 4.29 -8.81 -8.96
CA ASP A 113 4.28 -7.45 -9.50
C ASP A 113 3.17 -7.15 -10.54
N PHE A 114 2.15 -8.00 -10.67
CA PHE A 114 1.08 -7.79 -11.67
C PHE A 114 0.43 -6.41 -11.51
N TYR A 115 0.13 -5.99 -10.27
CA TYR A 115 -0.51 -4.71 -9.97
C TYR A 115 0.47 -3.53 -9.90
N LEU A 116 1.76 -3.75 -10.08
CA LEU A 116 2.74 -2.67 -10.17
C LEU A 116 2.38 -1.66 -11.28
N LYS A 117 1.82 -2.14 -12.40
CA LYS A 117 1.39 -1.29 -13.53
C LYS A 117 -0.02 -1.66 -14.03
N ARG A 118 -0.91 -1.96 -13.12
CA ARG A 118 -2.32 -2.26 -13.42
C ARG A 118 -3.24 -1.53 -12.46
N SER A 119 -4.32 -0.98 -13.01
CA SER A 119 -5.45 -0.44 -12.27
C SER A 119 -6.26 -1.57 -11.61
N PHE A 120 -7.23 -1.22 -10.78
CA PHE A 120 -8.13 -2.16 -10.12
C PHE A 120 -8.88 -3.05 -11.13
N ASP A 121 -9.26 -2.53 -12.29
CA ASP A 121 -9.93 -3.25 -13.39
C ASP A 121 -8.96 -4.07 -14.27
N LYS A 122 -7.69 -4.21 -13.86
CA LYS A 122 -6.60 -4.89 -14.59
C LYS A 122 -6.12 -4.18 -15.86
N SER A 123 -6.65 -3.01 -16.21
CA SER A 123 -6.13 -2.18 -17.29
C SER A 123 -4.74 -1.63 -16.95
N TYR A 124 -4.00 -1.19 -17.96
CA TYR A 124 -2.69 -0.58 -17.73
C TYR A 124 -2.83 0.78 -17.02
N SER A 125 -2.03 0.98 -15.99
CA SER A 125 -1.84 2.27 -15.31
C SER A 125 -0.44 2.35 -14.73
N ASP A 126 0.24 3.48 -14.91
CA ASP A 126 1.54 3.76 -14.28
C ASP A 126 1.43 3.96 -12.76
N TYR A 127 0.23 4.20 -12.25
CA TYR A 127 -0.08 4.34 -10.83
C TYR A 127 -0.11 3.00 -10.10
N GLY A 128 -0.50 1.94 -10.79
CA GLY A 128 -0.72 0.65 -10.18
C GLY A 128 -1.81 0.65 -9.10
N VAL A 129 -1.86 -0.39 -8.33
CA VAL A 129 -2.66 -0.52 -7.09
C VAL A 129 -1.76 -1.14 -6.02
N PRO A 130 -1.83 -0.76 -4.74
CA PRO A 130 -1.10 -1.44 -3.69
C PRO A 130 -1.36 -2.95 -3.70
N TYR A 131 -0.32 -3.73 -3.50
CA TYR A 131 -0.43 -5.20 -3.56
C TYR A 131 0.46 -5.86 -2.53
N ILE A 132 0.02 -7.03 -2.06
CA ILE A 132 0.78 -7.86 -1.12
C ILE A 132 1.82 -8.69 -1.87
N ASP A 133 2.99 -8.84 -1.24
CA ASP A 133 4.05 -9.76 -1.66
C ASP A 133 3.51 -11.17 -1.92
N GLU A 134 3.96 -11.81 -2.99
CA GLU A 134 3.51 -13.13 -3.40
C GLU A 134 3.82 -14.24 -2.40
N ALA A 135 4.83 -14.05 -1.54
CA ALA A 135 5.17 -15.00 -0.48
C ALA A 135 4.25 -14.89 0.76
N CYS A 136 3.46 -13.81 0.86
CA CYS A 136 2.51 -13.65 1.96
C CYS A 136 1.26 -14.51 1.75
N MET A 137 0.78 -15.09 2.83
CA MET A 137 -0.50 -15.81 2.90
C MET A 137 -1.39 -15.13 3.95
N THR A 138 -2.45 -14.44 3.50
CA THR A 138 -3.42 -13.79 4.41
C THR A 138 -4.01 -14.79 5.38
N GLY A 139 -4.04 -14.43 6.67
CA GLY A 139 -4.50 -15.32 7.75
C GLY A 139 -3.49 -16.37 8.22
N ILE A 140 -2.29 -16.45 7.61
CA ILE A 140 -1.24 -17.41 7.98
C ILE A 140 0.08 -16.68 8.27
N SER A 141 0.52 -15.81 7.34
CA SER A 141 1.76 -15.03 7.52
C SER A 141 1.64 -14.11 8.72
N ASN A 142 2.66 -14.09 9.58
CA ASN A 142 2.73 -13.18 10.71
C ASN A 142 3.33 -11.81 10.36
N ASN A 143 3.71 -11.59 9.10
CA ASN A 143 4.03 -10.27 8.56
C ASN A 143 3.50 -10.17 7.11
N LEU A 144 2.61 -9.24 6.88
CA LEU A 144 2.08 -8.94 5.55
C LEU A 144 2.86 -7.76 4.96
N VAL A 145 3.52 -7.98 3.82
CA VAL A 145 4.30 -6.95 3.13
C VAL A 145 3.49 -6.37 1.99
N ILE A 146 3.19 -5.07 2.03
CA ILE A 146 2.41 -4.36 1.01
C ILE A 146 3.31 -3.36 0.29
N TYR A 147 3.33 -3.45 -1.02
CA TYR A 147 4.01 -2.53 -1.93
C TYR A 147 3.05 -1.51 -2.51
N GLY A 148 3.51 -0.28 -2.66
CA GLY A 148 2.80 0.78 -3.37
C GLY A 148 3.76 1.80 -3.96
N HIS A 149 3.38 2.40 -5.09
CA HIS A 149 4.20 3.44 -5.73
C HIS A 149 4.34 4.70 -4.87
N HIS A 150 5.47 5.37 -5.01
CA HIS A 150 5.65 6.77 -4.60
C HIS A 150 5.44 7.65 -5.84
N MET A 151 4.26 8.22 -5.99
CA MET A 151 3.97 9.10 -7.13
C MET A 151 4.37 10.55 -6.82
N ASN A 152 4.94 11.24 -7.82
CA ASN A 152 5.38 12.62 -7.68
C ASN A 152 4.25 13.63 -7.33
N ASN A 153 3.01 13.28 -7.62
CA ASN A 153 1.84 14.08 -7.27
C ASN A 153 1.35 13.83 -5.84
N GLY A 154 2.06 13.04 -5.04
CA GLY A 154 1.74 12.74 -3.65
C GLY A 154 0.72 11.62 -3.44
N SER A 155 0.25 10.96 -4.51
CA SER A 155 -0.69 9.85 -4.40
C SER A 155 0.04 8.51 -4.14
N MET A 156 -0.73 7.46 -4.01
CA MET A 156 -0.31 6.11 -3.66
C MET A 156 0.38 6.10 -2.29
N PHE A 157 1.55 5.48 -2.15
CA PHE A 157 2.30 5.40 -0.90
C PHE A 157 3.32 6.54 -0.72
N ALA A 158 3.19 7.65 -1.46
CA ALA A 158 4.09 8.79 -1.32
C ALA A 158 4.14 9.35 0.11
N ASP A 159 3.00 9.36 0.80
CA ASP A 159 2.87 9.88 2.16
C ASP A 159 3.63 9.05 3.21
N LEU A 160 3.98 7.79 2.91
CA LEU A 160 4.84 7.00 3.81
C LEU A 160 6.19 7.69 4.05
N CYS A 161 6.74 8.38 3.06
CA CYS A 161 8.00 9.09 3.23
C CYS A 161 7.92 10.26 4.23
N LYS A 162 6.73 10.73 4.59
CA LYS A 162 6.52 11.75 5.64
C LYS A 162 6.83 11.20 7.03
N TYR A 163 6.76 9.88 7.25
CA TYR A 163 7.22 9.23 8.47
C TYR A 163 8.73 9.37 8.71
N THR A 164 9.47 10.04 7.84
CA THR A 164 10.82 10.54 8.16
C THR A 164 10.79 11.52 9.34
N ASN A 165 9.66 12.21 9.57
CA ASN A 165 9.44 13.14 10.67
C ASN A 165 8.66 12.46 11.80
N ALA A 166 9.21 12.47 13.01
CA ALA A 166 8.56 11.95 14.20
C ALA A 166 7.25 12.68 14.57
N ASP A 167 7.10 13.95 14.20
CA ASP A 167 5.83 14.67 14.45
C ASP A 167 4.73 14.17 13.53
N PHE A 168 5.03 13.82 12.28
CA PHE A 168 4.08 13.17 11.39
C PHE A 168 3.60 11.81 11.95
N TYR A 169 4.53 11.01 12.51
CA TYR A 169 4.17 9.78 13.18
C TYR A 169 3.19 10.02 14.35
N LYS A 170 3.42 11.05 15.19
CA LYS A 170 2.52 11.36 16.33
C LYS A 170 1.11 11.74 15.88
N GLU A 171 0.97 12.36 14.70
CA GLU A 171 -0.31 12.71 14.09
C GLU A 171 -0.99 11.52 13.39
N HIS A 172 -0.20 10.53 12.97
CA HIS A 172 -0.65 9.35 12.23
C HIS A 172 -0.05 8.05 12.81
N PRO A 173 -0.33 7.72 14.10
CA PRO A 173 0.32 6.59 14.76
C PRO A 173 -0.23 5.23 14.33
N THR A 174 -1.41 5.20 13.68
CA THR A 174 -2.10 3.97 13.32
C THR A 174 -2.37 3.86 11.81
N ILE A 175 -2.49 2.62 11.36
CA ILE A 175 -2.80 2.22 9.99
C ILE A 175 -3.97 1.25 10.07
N ALA A 176 -5.08 1.57 9.40
CA ALA A 176 -6.15 0.62 9.21
C ALA A 176 -5.84 -0.28 8.01
N PHE A 177 -5.89 -1.58 8.20
CA PHE A 177 -5.80 -2.55 7.13
C PHE A 177 -6.80 -3.69 7.35
N ASP A 178 -7.89 -3.63 6.59
CA ASP A 178 -8.92 -4.65 6.55
C ASP A 178 -8.59 -5.70 5.50
N THR A 179 -8.89 -6.95 5.82
CA THR A 179 -8.88 -8.06 4.85
C THR A 179 -10.31 -8.56 4.63
N LEU A 180 -10.51 -9.51 3.72
CA LEU A 180 -11.81 -10.19 3.54
C LEU A 180 -12.21 -11.07 4.75
N SER A 181 -11.33 -11.24 5.72
CA SER A 181 -11.55 -12.13 6.87
C SER A 181 -11.33 -11.45 8.22
N SER A 182 -10.89 -10.20 8.26
CA SER A 182 -10.65 -9.49 9.52
C SER A 182 -10.56 -8.00 9.26
N LEU A 183 -11.09 -7.21 10.17
CA LEU A 183 -10.80 -5.79 10.28
C LEU A 183 -9.50 -5.62 11.07
N GLY A 184 -8.72 -4.60 10.79
CA GLY A 184 -7.44 -4.46 11.47
C GLY A 184 -7.00 -3.02 11.66
N GLU A 185 -6.67 -2.68 12.90
CA GLU A 185 -5.91 -1.49 13.24
C GLU A 185 -4.50 -1.90 13.63
N TYR A 186 -3.51 -1.17 13.16
CA TYR A 186 -2.10 -1.46 13.34
C TYR A 186 -1.38 -0.23 13.88
N GLU A 187 -0.66 -0.36 15.00
CA GLU A 187 0.20 0.68 15.54
C GLU A 187 1.58 0.65 14.88
N VAL A 188 2.07 1.83 14.47
CA VAL A 188 3.39 1.96 13.84
C VAL A 188 4.49 1.67 14.86
N VAL A 189 5.27 0.62 14.59
CA VAL A 189 6.42 0.18 15.40
C VAL A 189 7.69 0.92 14.99
N ALA A 190 7.92 1.06 13.67
CA ALA A 190 9.13 1.70 13.16
C ALA A 190 8.93 2.23 11.74
N ALA A 191 9.68 3.28 11.41
CA ALA A 191 9.85 3.76 10.03
C ALA A 191 11.34 3.93 9.73
N PHE A 192 11.78 3.50 8.53
CA PHE A 192 13.18 3.58 8.15
C PHE A 192 13.39 3.65 6.63
N LYS A 193 14.57 4.16 6.24
CA LYS A 193 15.06 4.09 4.87
C LYS A 193 15.86 2.82 4.66
N PHE A 194 15.71 2.22 3.49
CA PHE A 194 16.33 0.95 3.14
C PHE A 194 16.93 1.02 1.72
N ASN A 195 18.08 0.39 1.50
CA ASN A 195 18.68 0.27 0.17
C ASN A 195 18.78 -1.19 -0.24
N THR A 196 17.98 -1.57 -1.25
CA THR A 196 17.88 -2.98 -1.68
C THR A 196 19.19 -3.58 -2.19
N ASN A 197 20.15 -2.76 -2.62
CA ASN A 197 21.43 -3.22 -3.16
C ASN A 197 22.57 -3.26 -2.14
N ARG A 198 22.41 -2.57 -1.00
CA ARG A 198 23.51 -2.39 -0.04
C ARG A 198 23.33 -3.17 1.24
N GLU A 199 22.11 -3.59 1.54
CA GLU A 199 21.78 -4.24 2.79
C GLU A 199 21.61 -5.73 2.63
N ALA A 200 22.19 -6.51 3.56
CA ALA A 200 22.04 -7.96 3.63
C ALA A 200 20.66 -8.37 4.15
N PHE A 201 20.11 -7.59 5.10
CA PHE A 201 18.74 -7.78 5.59
C PHE A 201 17.73 -7.54 4.47
N LYS A 202 16.81 -8.46 4.27
CA LYS A 202 15.72 -8.38 3.27
C LYS A 202 14.39 -8.46 3.98
N TYR A 203 13.85 -7.30 4.42
CA TYR A 203 12.61 -7.23 5.21
C TYR A 203 11.43 -7.99 4.57
N ASN A 204 11.41 -8.09 3.26
CA ASN A 204 10.35 -8.76 2.49
C ASN A 204 10.49 -10.29 2.43
N GLU A 205 11.60 -10.86 2.87
CA GLU A 205 11.75 -12.31 3.01
C GLU A 205 11.17 -12.84 4.33
N TYR A 206 10.85 -11.94 5.28
CA TYR A 206 10.30 -12.27 6.60
C TYR A 206 8.76 -12.18 6.60
N THR A 207 8.11 -13.07 5.85
CA THR A 207 6.64 -13.10 5.73
C THR A 207 5.97 -14.10 6.66
N LEU A 208 6.61 -15.24 6.91
CA LEU A 208 6.20 -16.25 7.87
C LEU A 208 7.42 -16.64 8.71
N MET A 209 7.45 -16.19 9.94
CA MET A 209 8.59 -16.27 10.82
C MET A 209 8.32 -17.21 12.00
N ASP A 210 9.31 -18.03 12.36
CA ASP A 210 9.38 -18.63 13.69
C ASP A 210 9.85 -17.59 14.73
N GLU A 211 9.93 -17.99 16.00
CA GLU A 211 10.30 -17.10 17.11
C GLU A 211 11.70 -16.49 16.93
N VAL A 212 12.66 -17.26 16.43
CA VAL A 212 14.04 -16.81 16.21
C VAL A 212 14.09 -15.79 15.06
N GLN A 213 13.44 -16.10 13.96
CA GLN A 213 13.34 -15.20 12.80
C GLN A 213 12.58 -13.91 13.13
N PHE A 214 11.54 -14.00 13.96
CA PHE A 214 10.79 -12.82 14.41
C PHE A 214 11.67 -11.90 15.27
N ALA A 215 12.43 -12.47 16.20
CA ALA A 215 13.38 -11.71 17.01
C ALA A 215 14.47 -11.05 16.15
N GLU A 216 15.04 -11.78 15.17
CA GLU A 216 16.01 -11.26 14.22
C GLU A 216 15.40 -10.11 13.37
N PHE A 217 14.18 -10.28 12.86
CA PHE A 217 13.47 -9.25 12.11
C PHE A 217 13.32 -7.97 12.94
N MET A 218 12.83 -8.10 14.18
CA MET A 218 12.61 -6.97 15.07
C MET A 218 13.91 -6.29 15.51
N GLU A 219 15.00 -7.02 15.71
CA GLU A 219 16.32 -6.45 15.96
C GLU A 219 16.79 -5.60 14.76
N ASN A 220 16.65 -6.13 13.55
CA ASN A 220 16.99 -5.43 12.30
C ASN A 220 16.13 -4.18 12.08
N VAL A 221 14.83 -4.23 12.39
CA VAL A 221 13.91 -3.09 12.31
C VAL A 221 14.32 -2.00 13.30
N ARG A 222 14.55 -2.37 14.57
CA ARG A 222 14.99 -1.42 15.62
C ARG A 222 16.33 -0.76 15.30
N ALA A 223 17.29 -1.51 14.76
CA ALA A 223 18.60 -0.98 14.38
C ALA A 223 18.53 0.09 13.27
N ARG A 224 17.42 0.13 12.53
CA ARG A 224 17.21 1.06 11.39
C ARG A 224 16.20 2.16 11.65
N GLN A 225 15.41 2.05 12.71
CA GLN A 225 14.35 3.03 12.99
C GLN A 225 14.90 4.46 13.05
N LEU A 226 14.16 5.41 12.47
CA LEU A 226 14.54 6.82 12.43
C LEU A 226 14.33 7.51 13.78
N TYR A 227 13.41 7.00 14.57
CA TYR A 227 13.07 7.48 15.92
C TYR A 227 12.42 6.33 16.69
N ASP A 228 12.42 6.44 18.00
CA ASP A 228 11.74 5.50 18.88
C ASP A 228 10.24 5.86 18.97
N THR A 229 9.38 4.92 18.63
CA THR A 229 7.91 5.05 18.75
C THR A 229 7.41 4.68 20.14
N GLY A 230 8.20 3.97 20.93
CA GLY A 230 7.79 3.35 22.19
C GLY A 230 6.95 2.07 22.00
N ILE A 231 6.60 1.72 20.77
CA ILE A 231 5.82 0.52 20.43
C ILE A 231 6.78 -0.64 20.13
N THR A 232 6.49 -1.81 20.69
CA THR A 232 7.25 -3.04 20.47
C THR A 232 6.34 -4.16 19.98
N ALA A 233 6.91 -5.12 19.25
CA ALA A 233 6.21 -6.34 18.86
C ALA A 233 6.98 -7.56 19.37
N GLU A 234 6.23 -8.62 19.71
CA GLU A 234 6.72 -9.89 20.22
C GLU A 234 6.23 -11.04 19.32
N TYR A 235 6.88 -12.20 19.40
CA TYR A 235 6.44 -13.37 18.64
C TYR A 235 5.00 -13.76 19.03
N GLY A 236 4.16 -13.86 18.02
CA GLY A 236 2.71 -14.03 18.15
C GLY A 236 1.92 -12.80 17.68
N ASP A 237 2.56 -11.62 17.64
CA ASP A 237 1.95 -10.43 17.05
C ASP A 237 1.84 -10.55 15.52
N GLN A 238 0.80 -9.98 14.96
CA GLN A 238 0.61 -9.84 13.52
C GLN A 238 1.24 -8.52 13.06
N LEU A 239 2.19 -8.61 12.13
CA LEU A 239 2.86 -7.44 11.56
C LEU A 239 2.30 -7.05 10.19
N LEU A 240 2.41 -5.76 9.89
CA LEU A 240 2.16 -5.14 8.59
C LEU A 240 3.39 -4.32 8.21
N THR A 241 3.99 -4.64 7.06
CA THR A 241 5.14 -3.91 6.51
C THR A 241 4.73 -3.20 5.22
N LEU A 242 4.73 -1.87 5.23
CA LEU A 242 4.46 -1.06 4.04
C LEU A 242 5.76 -0.61 3.40
N SER A 243 5.86 -0.72 2.08
CA SER A 243 7.07 -0.38 1.34
C SER A 243 6.77 0.47 0.11
N THR A 244 7.53 1.55 -0.06
CA THR A 244 7.47 2.40 -1.25
C THR A 244 8.88 2.80 -1.72
N CYS A 245 8.97 3.38 -2.92
CA CYS A 245 10.23 3.94 -3.41
C CYS A 245 10.64 5.19 -2.62
N GLU A 246 11.92 5.30 -2.33
CA GLU A 246 12.55 6.47 -1.72
C GLU A 246 13.70 6.93 -2.61
N TYR A 247 13.77 8.23 -2.92
CA TYR A 247 14.59 8.75 -4.01
C TYR A 247 15.87 9.45 -3.56
N THR A 248 16.23 9.39 -2.27
CA THR A 248 17.50 9.97 -1.76
C THR A 248 18.71 9.29 -2.43
N TYR A 249 18.59 8.01 -2.78
CA TYR A 249 19.61 7.24 -3.48
C TYR A 249 18.97 6.17 -4.40
N PRO A 250 19.73 5.67 -5.43
CA PRO A 250 19.22 4.61 -6.30
C PRO A 250 18.83 3.36 -5.53
N ASN A 251 17.71 2.75 -5.91
CA ASN A 251 17.12 1.56 -5.26
C ASN A 251 16.78 1.75 -3.78
N GLY A 252 16.49 3.00 -3.38
CA GLY A 252 15.97 3.34 -2.06
C GLY A 252 14.54 2.87 -1.88
N ARG A 253 14.22 2.45 -0.64
CA ARG A 253 12.88 2.18 -0.17
C ARG A 253 12.62 2.94 1.13
N PHE A 254 11.38 3.34 1.32
CA PHE A 254 10.88 3.75 2.62
C PHE A 254 9.98 2.66 3.15
N VAL A 255 10.25 2.22 4.37
CA VAL A 255 9.57 1.10 5.00
C VAL A 255 8.93 1.57 6.30
N VAL A 256 7.67 1.21 6.52
CA VAL A 256 6.93 1.40 7.77
C VAL A 256 6.49 0.02 8.25
N VAL A 257 6.85 -0.32 9.47
CA VAL A 257 6.44 -1.57 10.13
C VAL A 257 5.46 -1.22 11.23
N ALA A 258 4.34 -1.92 11.25
CA ALA A 258 3.29 -1.77 12.26
C ALA A 258 2.85 -3.14 12.79
N LYS A 259 2.27 -3.17 14.00
CA LYS A 259 1.70 -4.38 14.61
C LYS A 259 0.20 -4.22 14.83
N LYS A 260 -0.56 -5.29 14.66
CA LYS A 260 -2.01 -5.33 14.94
C LYS A 260 -2.27 -5.10 16.43
N VAL A 261 -3.29 -4.28 16.75
CA VAL A 261 -3.82 -4.02 18.09
C VAL A 261 -5.17 -4.66 18.28
#